data_5a5cee65eb2a9708f120ad9d33ef44c2
#
_entry.id   5a5cee65eb2a9708f120ad9d33ef44c2
#
_cell.length_a   1.000
_cell.length_b   1.000
_cell.length_c   1.000
_cell.angle_alpha   90.00
_cell.angle_beta   90.00
_cell.angle_gamma   90.00
#
_symmetry.space_group_name_H-M   'P 1'
#
loop_
_entity.id
_entity.type
_entity.pdbx_description
1 polymer ?
#
loop_
_entity_poly.entity_id
_entity_poly.type
_entity_poly.pdbx_seq_one_letter_code
_entity_poly.pdbx_strand_id
1 'polypeptide(L)'
;MAATDPRQFWDARYGEAGFAYGEQPNDFLREQAAALPPGRALCLAEGEGRNAVHLAQLGHAVLAQDLSSVGLAKARQLAERRGVAIETLCCDLADFEPEPEAFDLVVAIWMHLPPPLRADTHRRAVAALRPGGQLILEAYTPRQLQLGTGGPPTETLLIEPEELRRELAGQDLLLLEERQRWIEEGPYHRGRSAVVQAIGRKPS
;
A
#
# COMPACT_ATOMS: atom_id res chain seq x y z
N MET A 1 3.74 -28.18 -7.43
CA MET A 1 4.76 -27.45 -6.66
C MET A 1 4.06 -26.90 -5.43
N ALA A 2 4.61 -27.06 -4.24
CA ALA A 2 4.05 -26.44 -3.04
C ALA A 2 4.05 -24.91 -3.23
N ALA A 3 2.96 -24.24 -2.87
CA ALA A 3 2.91 -22.78 -2.88
C ALA A 3 4.00 -22.26 -1.94
N THR A 4 4.85 -21.38 -2.43
CA THR A 4 5.88 -20.76 -1.59
C THR A 4 5.15 -19.96 -0.50
N ASP A 5 5.57 -20.09 0.74
CA ASP A 5 5.06 -19.30 1.85
C ASP A 5 5.24 -17.80 1.51
N PRO A 6 4.17 -16.98 1.52
CA PRO A 6 4.27 -15.57 1.20
C PRO A 6 5.33 -14.82 2.03
N ARG A 7 5.49 -15.17 3.31
CA ARG A 7 6.51 -14.58 4.18
C ARG A 7 7.92 -14.87 3.67
N GLN A 8 8.19 -16.13 3.32
CA GLN A 8 9.51 -16.51 2.79
C GLN A 8 9.81 -15.80 1.45
N PHE A 9 8.80 -15.64 0.61
CA PHE A 9 8.94 -14.91 -0.65
C PHE A 9 9.34 -13.45 -0.41
N TRP A 10 8.63 -12.74 0.48
CA TRP A 10 8.90 -11.34 0.75
C TRP A 10 10.19 -11.13 1.54
N ASP A 11 10.50 -11.99 2.51
CA ASP A 11 11.78 -11.93 3.23
C ASP A 11 12.97 -12.13 2.27
N ALA A 12 12.87 -13.04 1.31
CA ALA A 12 13.89 -13.23 0.29
C ALA A 12 14.02 -12.00 -0.63
N ARG A 13 12.88 -11.43 -1.10
CA ARG A 13 12.84 -10.24 -1.93
C ARG A 13 13.46 -9.03 -1.25
N TYR A 14 13.09 -8.77 -0.01
CA TYR A 14 13.65 -7.66 0.77
C TYR A 14 15.04 -7.95 1.34
N GLY A 15 15.49 -9.19 1.35
CA GLY A 15 16.85 -9.59 1.68
C GLY A 15 17.90 -9.25 0.62
N GLU A 16 17.48 -8.92 -0.60
CA GLU A 16 18.37 -8.48 -1.66
C GLU A 16 19.08 -7.15 -1.32
N ALA A 17 20.23 -6.91 -1.97
CA ALA A 17 20.96 -5.66 -1.80
C ALA A 17 20.15 -4.46 -2.33
N GLY A 18 20.19 -3.35 -1.61
CA GLY A 18 19.43 -2.14 -1.97
C GLY A 18 17.96 -2.22 -1.58
N PHE A 19 17.10 -1.51 -2.29
CA PHE A 19 15.66 -1.45 -2.08
C PHE A 19 14.93 -2.00 -3.30
N ALA A 20 14.11 -3.02 -3.10
CA ALA A 20 13.39 -3.71 -4.18
C ALA A 20 12.48 -2.76 -4.98
N TYR A 21 11.86 -1.81 -4.30
CA TYR A 21 10.93 -0.85 -4.88
C TYR A 21 11.41 0.61 -4.75
N GLY A 22 12.72 0.80 -4.54
CA GLY A 22 13.32 2.12 -4.37
C GLY A 22 13.05 2.78 -3.02
N GLU A 23 13.59 3.97 -2.84
CA GLU A 23 13.48 4.74 -1.59
C GLU A 23 12.56 5.96 -1.71
N GLN A 24 12.11 6.27 -2.94
CA GLN A 24 11.18 7.37 -3.16
C GLN A 24 9.74 6.88 -3.00
N PRO A 25 8.83 7.71 -2.45
CA PRO A 25 7.44 7.33 -2.34
C PRO A 25 6.81 7.08 -3.70
N ASN A 26 5.74 6.33 -3.72
CA ASN A 26 4.89 6.22 -4.88
C ASN A 26 4.41 7.61 -5.32
N ASP A 27 4.45 7.92 -6.61
CA ASP A 27 4.15 9.26 -7.14
C ASP A 27 2.71 9.68 -6.85
N PHE A 28 1.75 8.77 -7.01
CA PHE A 28 0.35 9.06 -6.72
C PHE A 28 0.14 9.39 -5.24
N LEU A 29 0.71 8.59 -4.34
CA LEU A 29 0.66 8.89 -2.91
C LEU A 29 1.32 10.25 -2.60
N ARG A 30 2.50 10.52 -3.15
CA ARG A 30 3.22 11.79 -2.93
C ARG A 30 2.37 13.00 -3.31
N GLU A 31 1.71 12.94 -4.47
CA GLU A 31 0.86 14.02 -4.97
C GLU A 31 -0.37 14.22 -4.07
N GLN A 32 -1.03 13.14 -3.66
CA GLN A 32 -2.25 13.24 -2.87
C GLN A 32 -1.97 13.61 -1.40
N ALA A 33 -0.93 13.05 -0.79
CA ALA A 33 -0.61 13.29 0.61
C ALA A 33 -0.11 14.72 0.88
N ALA A 34 0.46 15.41 -0.10
CA ALA A 34 0.99 16.76 0.05
C ALA A 34 -0.07 17.80 0.51
N ALA A 35 -1.34 17.57 0.23
CA ALA A 35 -2.44 18.46 0.60
C ALA A 35 -3.16 18.03 1.90
N LEU A 36 -2.81 16.89 2.48
CA LEU A 36 -3.46 16.38 3.68
C LEU A 36 -2.83 16.99 4.95
N PRO A 37 -3.66 17.36 5.94
CA PRO A 37 -3.12 17.77 7.23
C PRO A 37 -2.44 16.58 7.92
N PRO A 38 -1.36 16.80 8.67
CA PRO A 38 -0.75 15.76 9.49
C PRO A 38 -1.75 15.12 10.44
N GLY A 39 -1.68 13.80 10.58
CA GLY A 39 -2.54 13.00 11.45
C GLY A 39 -1.96 11.60 11.63
N ARG A 40 -2.73 10.67 12.16
CA ARG A 40 -2.31 9.27 12.32
C ARG A 40 -2.52 8.51 11.01
N ALA A 41 -1.46 7.93 10.46
CA ALA A 41 -1.51 7.19 9.19
C ALA A 41 -1.18 5.70 9.39
N LEU A 42 -1.89 4.84 8.65
CA LEU A 42 -1.63 3.39 8.55
C LEU A 42 -1.20 3.07 7.13
N CYS A 43 -0.01 2.47 6.97
CA CYS A 43 0.45 1.92 5.69
C CYS A 43 0.36 0.40 5.73
N LEU A 44 -0.44 -0.19 4.84
CA LEU A 44 -0.65 -1.63 4.72
C LEU A 44 0.29 -2.22 3.67
N ALA A 45 0.88 -3.40 3.97
CA ALA A 45 1.85 -4.09 3.12
C ALA A 45 2.98 -3.14 2.67
N GLU A 46 3.57 -2.44 3.63
CA GLU A 46 4.46 -1.31 3.39
C GLU A 46 5.86 -1.71 2.89
N GLY A 47 6.29 -2.92 3.21
CA GLY A 47 7.59 -3.43 2.80
C GLY A 47 8.75 -2.66 3.41
N GLU A 48 9.57 -2.03 2.56
CA GLU A 48 10.82 -1.35 2.94
C GLU A 48 10.64 0.13 3.35
N GLY A 49 9.38 0.61 3.51
CA GLY A 49 9.07 1.84 4.23
C GLY A 49 9.08 3.13 3.42
N ARG A 50 9.20 3.11 2.11
CA ARG A 50 9.31 4.32 1.28
C ARG A 50 8.12 5.28 1.41
N ASN A 51 6.90 4.74 1.50
CA ASN A 51 5.68 5.54 1.65
C ASN A 51 5.50 6.00 3.10
N ALA A 52 5.72 5.10 4.06
CA ALA A 52 5.63 5.41 5.48
C ALA A 52 6.62 6.50 5.90
N VAL A 53 7.87 6.42 5.43
CA VAL A 53 8.90 7.44 5.70
C VAL A 53 8.53 8.78 5.08
N HIS A 54 7.99 8.79 3.86
CA HIS A 54 7.51 10.02 3.23
C HIS A 54 6.39 10.68 4.03
N LEU A 55 5.39 9.91 4.48
CA LEU A 55 4.31 10.44 5.31
C LEU A 55 4.83 10.97 6.66
N ALA A 56 5.79 10.28 7.27
CA ALA A 56 6.45 10.77 8.48
C ALA A 56 7.20 12.10 8.26
N GLN A 57 7.83 12.29 7.09
CA GLN A 57 8.46 13.56 6.70
C GLN A 57 7.42 14.69 6.51
N LEU A 58 6.18 14.35 6.14
CA LEU A 58 5.05 15.29 6.09
C LEU A 58 4.42 15.55 7.47
N GLY A 59 4.93 14.92 8.55
CA GLY A 59 4.49 15.13 9.93
C GLY A 59 3.41 14.18 10.41
N HIS A 60 3.05 13.14 9.64
CA HIS A 60 2.13 12.10 10.11
C HIS A 60 2.78 11.20 11.17
N ALA A 61 2.00 10.77 12.17
CA ALA A 61 2.35 9.64 13.04
C ALA A 61 2.01 8.33 12.31
N VAL A 62 3.02 7.58 11.87
CA VAL A 62 2.85 6.47 10.93
C VAL A 62 3.03 5.12 11.61
N LEU A 63 2.05 4.23 11.39
CA LEU A 63 2.16 2.79 11.62
C LEU A 63 2.35 2.08 10.26
N ALA A 64 3.49 1.44 10.06
CA ALA A 64 3.81 0.62 8.90
C ALA A 64 3.61 -0.87 9.23
N GLN A 65 2.62 -1.49 8.60
CA GLN A 65 2.35 -2.91 8.73
C GLN A 65 2.92 -3.65 7.51
N ASP A 66 3.60 -4.77 7.73
CA ASP A 66 4.01 -5.72 6.68
C ASP A 66 4.15 -7.13 7.24
N LEU A 67 4.09 -8.13 6.35
CA LEU A 67 4.33 -9.53 6.65
C LEU A 67 5.81 -9.83 6.90
N SER A 68 6.71 -9.09 6.24
CA SER A 68 8.16 -9.30 6.26
C SER A 68 8.84 -8.48 7.36
N SER A 69 9.48 -9.18 8.29
CA SER A 69 10.34 -8.55 9.29
C SER A 69 11.61 -7.95 8.67
N VAL A 70 12.08 -8.51 7.55
CA VAL A 70 13.24 -8.01 6.79
C VAL A 70 12.91 -6.67 6.12
N GLY A 71 11.75 -6.58 5.47
CA GLY A 71 11.26 -5.31 4.90
C GLY A 71 11.13 -4.22 5.96
N LEU A 72 10.47 -4.53 7.08
CA LEU A 72 10.29 -3.58 8.19
C LEU A 72 11.62 -3.16 8.87
N ALA A 73 12.63 -4.04 8.87
CA ALA A 73 13.96 -3.64 9.35
C ALA A 73 14.59 -2.58 8.42
N LYS A 74 14.47 -2.72 7.10
CA LYS A 74 14.89 -1.71 6.13
C LYS A 74 14.05 -0.42 6.23
N ALA A 75 12.74 -0.53 6.49
CA ALA A 75 11.87 0.62 6.71
C ALA A 75 12.36 1.49 7.88
N ARG A 76 12.72 0.87 9.01
CA ARG A 76 13.30 1.58 10.17
C ARG A 76 14.64 2.24 9.83
N GLN A 77 15.51 1.53 9.10
CA GLN A 77 16.81 2.09 8.66
C GLN A 77 16.61 3.29 7.71
N LEU A 78 15.61 3.20 6.82
CA LEU A 78 15.29 4.32 5.92
C LEU A 78 14.76 5.53 6.72
N ALA A 79 13.88 5.30 7.69
CA ALA A 79 13.36 6.34 8.57
C ALA A 79 14.48 7.03 9.34
N GLU A 80 15.41 6.26 9.94
CA GLU A 80 16.57 6.80 10.63
C GLU A 80 17.45 7.66 9.70
N ARG A 81 17.78 7.19 8.52
CA ARG A 81 18.55 7.96 7.52
C ARG A 81 17.86 9.26 7.09
N ARG A 82 16.53 9.29 7.11
CA ARG A 82 15.71 10.46 6.74
C ARG A 82 15.40 11.36 7.94
N GLY A 83 15.87 11.02 9.13
CA GLY A 83 15.66 11.81 10.36
C GLY A 83 14.23 11.82 10.87
N VAL A 84 13.45 10.77 10.60
CA VAL A 84 12.07 10.61 11.06
C VAL A 84 11.88 9.29 11.81
N ALA A 85 10.78 9.17 12.55
CA ALA A 85 10.39 7.94 13.25
C ALA A 85 9.09 7.38 12.63
N ILE A 86 9.00 6.05 12.54
CA ILE A 86 7.81 5.31 12.19
C ILE A 86 7.61 4.15 13.18
N GLU A 87 6.39 3.81 13.49
CA GLU A 87 6.05 2.57 14.16
C GLU A 87 5.97 1.44 13.13
N THR A 88 6.41 0.24 13.50
CA THR A 88 6.36 -0.92 12.61
C THR A 88 5.67 -2.09 13.27
N LEU A 89 4.78 -2.78 12.55
CA LEU A 89 4.08 -3.98 13.00
C LEU A 89 4.27 -5.11 12.00
N CYS A 90 4.96 -6.17 12.43
CA CYS A 90 5.14 -7.37 11.60
C CYS A 90 4.02 -8.37 11.88
N CYS A 91 3.03 -8.44 11.01
CA CYS A 91 1.95 -9.42 11.09
C CYS A 91 1.36 -9.73 9.71
N ASP A 92 0.66 -10.87 9.59
CA ASP A 92 -0.12 -11.18 8.40
C ASP A 92 -1.38 -10.31 8.36
N LEU A 93 -1.74 -9.82 7.17
CA LEU A 93 -3.02 -9.10 6.98
C LEU A 93 -4.23 -9.99 7.25
N ALA A 94 -4.08 -11.32 7.18
CA ALA A 94 -5.13 -12.25 7.59
C ALA A 94 -5.46 -12.13 9.09
N ASP A 95 -4.47 -11.81 9.92
CA ASP A 95 -4.58 -11.72 11.38
C ASP A 95 -4.59 -10.27 11.89
N PHE A 96 -4.38 -9.29 10.99
CA PHE A 96 -4.28 -7.88 11.39
C PHE A 96 -5.65 -7.24 11.58
N GLU A 97 -5.94 -6.84 12.81
CA GLU A 97 -7.14 -6.11 13.19
C GLU A 97 -6.76 -4.69 13.65
N PRO A 98 -6.77 -3.69 12.74
CA PRO A 98 -6.50 -2.31 13.13
C PRO A 98 -7.60 -1.78 14.06
N GLU A 99 -7.21 -0.94 15.01
CA GLU A 99 -8.14 -0.27 15.91
C GLU A 99 -9.17 0.56 15.10
N PRO A 100 -10.47 0.38 15.32
CA PRO A 100 -11.48 1.14 14.60
C PRO A 100 -11.38 2.64 14.88
N GLU A 101 -11.63 3.46 13.87
CA GLU A 101 -11.64 4.93 13.95
C GLU A 101 -10.37 5.55 14.55
N ALA A 102 -9.21 4.88 14.36
CA ALA A 102 -7.95 5.31 14.91
C ALA A 102 -7.08 6.14 13.97
N PHE A 103 -7.37 6.11 12.65
CA PHE A 103 -6.50 6.70 11.63
C PHE A 103 -7.20 7.80 10.82
N ASP A 104 -6.44 8.84 10.51
CA ASP A 104 -6.86 9.92 9.61
C ASP A 104 -6.59 9.55 8.14
N LEU A 105 -5.59 8.68 7.93
CA LEU A 105 -5.18 8.21 6.60
C LEU A 105 -4.87 6.71 6.64
N VAL A 106 -5.37 5.96 5.67
CA VAL A 106 -4.94 4.59 5.36
C VAL A 106 -4.36 4.55 3.96
N VAL A 107 -3.21 3.91 3.80
CA VAL A 107 -2.50 3.79 2.51
C VAL A 107 -2.34 2.33 2.16
N ALA A 108 -2.73 1.96 0.94
CA ALA A 108 -2.58 0.63 0.37
C ALA A 108 -1.98 0.75 -1.05
N ILE A 109 -0.66 0.80 -1.15
CA ILE A 109 0.07 0.91 -2.42
C ILE A 109 0.71 -0.43 -2.75
N TRP A 110 0.36 -0.99 -3.90
CA TRP A 110 0.83 -2.29 -4.40
C TRP A 110 0.51 -3.48 -3.46
N MET A 111 -0.55 -3.36 -2.68
CA MET A 111 -1.08 -4.45 -1.86
C MET A 111 -1.90 -5.42 -2.73
N HIS A 112 -1.25 -6.50 -3.18
CA HIS A 112 -1.86 -7.52 -4.03
C HIS A 112 -2.17 -8.79 -3.23
N LEU A 113 -3.43 -8.96 -2.88
CA LEU A 113 -3.93 -10.07 -2.05
C LEU A 113 -4.95 -10.92 -2.83
N PRO A 114 -5.11 -12.21 -2.47
CA PRO A 114 -6.24 -13.00 -2.95
C PRO A 114 -7.59 -12.32 -2.64
N PRO A 115 -8.59 -12.40 -3.55
CA PRO A 115 -9.83 -11.62 -3.44
C PRO A 115 -10.54 -11.69 -2.07
N PRO A 116 -10.70 -12.87 -1.41
CA PRO A 116 -11.36 -12.90 -0.10
C PRO A 116 -10.59 -12.12 0.98
N LEU A 117 -9.27 -12.27 1.03
CA LEU A 117 -8.43 -11.56 1.98
C LEU A 117 -8.36 -10.06 1.64
N ARG A 118 -8.28 -9.72 0.34
CA ARG A 118 -8.26 -8.33 -0.11
C ARG A 118 -9.53 -7.58 0.30
N ALA A 119 -10.70 -8.16 0.02
CA ALA A 119 -11.98 -7.54 0.37
C ALA A 119 -12.13 -7.35 1.89
N ASP A 120 -11.72 -8.34 2.68
CA ASP A 120 -11.74 -8.24 4.13
C ASP A 120 -10.74 -7.20 4.66
N THR A 121 -9.54 -7.14 4.08
CA THR A 121 -8.53 -6.12 4.42
C THR A 121 -9.04 -4.71 4.09
N HIS A 122 -9.67 -4.50 2.93
CA HIS A 122 -10.27 -3.21 2.58
C HIS A 122 -11.39 -2.82 3.56
N ARG A 123 -12.27 -3.77 3.94
CA ARG A 123 -13.31 -3.54 4.94
C ARG A 123 -12.73 -3.10 6.29
N ARG A 124 -11.67 -3.78 6.77
CA ARG A 124 -10.97 -3.43 8.02
C ARG A 124 -10.24 -2.09 7.91
N ALA A 125 -9.62 -1.80 6.78
CA ALA A 125 -8.99 -0.51 6.49
C ALA A 125 -10.00 0.65 6.57
N VAL A 126 -11.17 0.48 5.98
CA VAL A 126 -12.27 1.46 6.05
C VAL A 126 -12.79 1.63 7.48
N ALA A 127 -12.94 0.52 8.23
CA ALA A 127 -13.35 0.59 9.64
C ALA A 127 -12.33 1.33 10.52
N ALA A 128 -11.05 1.20 10.22
CA ALA A 128 -9.95 1.86 10.93
C ALA A 128 -9.89 3.38 10.72
N LEU A 129 -10.48 3.91 9.64
CA LEU A 129 -10.57 5.33 9.41
C LEU A 129 -11.52 6.02 10.38
N ARG A 130 -11.15 7.19 10.86
CA ARG A 130 -12.05 8.14 11.53
C ARG A 130 -13.10 8.67 10.56
N PRO A 131 -14.25 9.17 11.03
CA PRO A 131 -15.13 9.97 10.20
C PRO A 131 -14.35 11.10 9.50
N GLY A 132 -14.52 11.24 8.19
CA GLY A 132 -13.75 12.17 7.36
C GLY A 132 -12.34 11.73 6.97
N GLY A 133 -11.82 10.64 7.54
CA GLY A 133 -10.52 10.06 7.19
C GLY A 133 -10.49 9.48 5.78
N GLN A 134 -9.30 9.39 5.18
CA GLN A 134 -9.14 9.01 3.78
C GLN A 134 -8.36 7.70 3.59
N LEU A 135 -8.74 6.96 2.56
CA LEU A 135 -7.98 5.85 1.99
C LEU A 135 -7.35 6.31 0.67
N ILE A 136 -6.04 6.08 0.50
CA ILE A 136 -5.33 6.23 -0.78
C ILE A 136 -4.83 4.85 -1.21
N LEU A 137 -5.23 4.43 -2.40
CA LEU A 137 -4.91 3.11 -2.94
C LEU A 137 -4.44 3.20 -4.38
N GLU A 138 -3.36 2.49 -4.71
CA GLU A 138 -2.96 2.19 -6.08
C GLU A 138 -2.60 0.73 -6.21
N ALA A 139 -3.16 0.07 -7.23
CA ALA A 139 -2.91 -1.34 -7.52
C ALA A 139 -2.88 -1.60 -9.03
N TYR A 140 -2.25 -2.70 -9.44
CA TYR A 140 -2.27 -3.13 -10.85
C TYR A 140 -3.63 -3.71 -11.24
N THR A 141 -4.05 -3.40 -12.48
CA THR A 141 -5.24 -3.99 -13.11
C THR A 141 -4.86 -5.21 -13.97
N PRO A 142 -5.83 -6.07 -14.37
CA PRO A 142 -5.56 -7.20 -15.27
C PRO A 142 -4.87 -6.83 -16.58
N ARG A 143 -5.03 -5.60 -17.07
CA ARG A 143 -4.32 -5.10 -18.26
C ARG A 143 -2.80 -5.05 -18.09
N GLN A 144 -2.31 -5.05 -16.84
CA GLN A 144 -0.89 -5.10 -16.55
C GLN A 144 -0.19 -6.35 -17.07
N LEU A 145 -0.90 -7.49 -17.14
CA LEU A 145 -0.34 -8.75 -17.63
C LEU A 145 0.19 -8.65 -19.08
N GLN A 146 -0.36 -7.73 -19.86
CA GLN A 146 0.06 -7.50 -21.25
C GLN A 146 1.31 -6.61 -21.35
N LEU A 147 1.67 -5.89 -20.26
CA LEU A 147 2.76 -4.91 -20.26
C LEU A 147 4.06 -5.48 -19.70
N GLY A 148 4.00 -6.42 -18.76
CA GLY A 148 5.17 -7.13 -18.22
C GLY A 148 6.19 -6.24 -17.50
N THR A 149 5.76 -5.10 -16.96
CA THR A 149 6.62 -4.07 -16.36
C THR A 149 6.59 -4.06 -14.83
N GLY A 150 6.00 -5.07 -14.21
CA GLY A 150 5.87 -5.25 -12.77
C GLY A 150 4.54 -5.87 -12.38
N GLY A 151 4.31 -6.02 -11.09
CA GLY A 151 3.11 -6.60 -10.51
C GLY A 151 3.10 -8.14 -10.49
N PRO A 152 2.08 -8.74 -9.86
CA PRO A 152 1.94 -10.18 -9.79
C PRO A 152 1.62 -10.76 -11.19
N PRO A 153 2.16 -11.96 -11.51
CA PRO A 153 1.91 -12.61 -12.80
C PRO A 153 0.54 -13.30 -12.88
N THR A 154 -0.26 -13.21 -11.83
CA THR A 154 -1.53 -13.93 -11.68
C THR A 154 -2.69 -12.96 -11.68
N GLU A 155 -3.63 -13.12 -12.60
CA GLU A 155 -4.79 -12.25 -12.76
C GLU A 155 -5.62 -12.13 -11.47
N THR A 156 -5.74 -13.22 -10.71
CA THR A 156 -6.51 -13.24 -9.46
C THR A 156 -5.97 -12.31 -8.37
N LEU A 157 -4.73 -11.84 -8.48
CA LEU A 157 -4.13 -10.86 -7.57
C LEU A 157 -4.23 -9.41 -8.07
N LEU A 158 -4.77 -9.21 -9.26
CA LEU A 158 -5.02 -7.91 -9.86
C LEU A 158 -6.46 -7.50 -9.61
N ILE A 159 -6.77 -6.20 -9.70
CA ILE A 159 -8.11 -5.74 -9.34
C ILE A 159 -8.71 -4.84 -10.43
N GLU A 160 -9.93 -5.17 -10.86
CA GLU A 160 -10.72 -4.31 -11.73
C GLU A 160 -11.33 -3.12 -10.95
N PRO A 161 -11.47 -1.94 -11.57
CA PRO A 161 -12.06 -0.77 -10.91
C PRO A 161 -13.45 -1.03 -10.31
N GLU A 162 -14.30 -1.78 -11.00
CA GLU A 162 -15.65 -2.09 -10.52
C GLU A 162 -15.65 -3.08 -9.33
N GLU A 163 -14.64 -3.94 -9.24
CA GLU A 163 -14.46 -4.80 -8.09
C GLU A 163 -14.00 -3.97 -6.89
N LEU A 164 -13.02 -3.06 -7.10
CA LEU A 164 -12.56 -2.14 -6.07
C LEU A 164 -13.69 -1.22 -5.57
N ARG A 165 -14.56 -0.74 -6.47
CA ARG A 165 -15.77 0.04 -6.11
C ARG A 165 -16.66 -0.71 -5.12
N ARG A 166 -16.86 -2.01 -5.35
CA ARG A 166 -17.67 -2.85 -4.46
C ARG A 166 -16.99 -3.09 -3.11
N GLU A 167 -15.68 -3.30 -3.11
CA GLU A 167 -14.91 -3.53 -1.89
C GLU A 167 -14.80 -2.26 -1.02
N LEU A 168 -14.86 -1.06 -1.63
CA LEU A 168 -14.89 0.23 -0.94
C LEU A 168 -16.30 0.79 -0.76
N ALA A 169 -17.33 -0.03 -0.86
CA ALA A 169 -18.70 0.40 -0.65
C ALA A 169 -18.88 1.04 0.74
N GLY A 170 -19.63 2.16 0.79
CA GLY A 170 -19.81 2.96 2.01
C GLY A 170 -18.79 4.09 2.17
N GLN A 171 -17.82 4.21 1.26
CA GLN A 171 -16.93 5.38 1.17
C GLN A 171 -17.47 6.40 0.16
N ASP A 172 -17.24 7.69 0.40
CA ASP A 172 -17.33 8.72 -0.62
C ASP A 172 -16.10 8.58 -1.53
N LEU A 173 -16.26 7.98 -2.71
CA LEU A 173 -15.16 7.83 -3.68
C LEU A 173 -14.88 9.18 -4.35
N LEU A 174 -13.81 9.84 -3.92
CA LEU A 174 -13.34 11.11 -4.49
C LEU A 174 -12.60 10.89 -5.81
N LEU A 175 -11.96 9.73 -5.96
CA LEU A 175 -11.32 9.27 -7.18
C LEU A 175 -11.50 7.75 -7.28
N LEU A 176 -11.79 7.28 -8.47
CA LEU A 176 -11.66 5.88 -8.86
C LEU A 176 -11.48 5.83 -10.38
N GLU A 177 -10.25 5.63 -10.80
CA GLU A 177 -9.95 5.59 -12.24
C GLU A 177 -8.93 4.50 -12.58
N GLU A 178 -9.10 3.85 -13.73
CA GLU A 178 -8.06 3.05 -14.35
C GLU A 178 -7.27 3.92 -15.33
N ARG A 179 -5.94 3.85 -15.25
CA ARG A 179 -5.06 4.59 -16.13
C ARG A 179 -3.79 3.84 -16.48
N GLN A 180 -3.15 4.23 -17.55
CA GLN A 180 -1.78 3.84 -17.83
C GLN A 180 -0.84 4.98 -17.48
N ARG A 181 0.21 4.67 -16.72
CA ARG A 181 1.26 5.62 -16.38
C ARG A 181 2.64 4.99 -16.48
N TRP A 182 3.66 5.82 -16.58
CA TRP A 182 5.04 5.36 -16.41
C TRP A 182 5.33 5.21 -14.92
N ILE A 183 5.91 4.08 -14.53
CA ILE A 183 6.36 3.79 -13.17
C ILE A 183 7.86 3.63 -13.19
N GLU A 184 8.55 4.21 -12.20
CA GLU A 184 9.97 4.04 -11.98
C GLU A 184 10.23 3.90 -10.47
N GLU A 185 9.87 2.73 -9.97
CA GLU A 185 9.85 2.41 -8.54
C GLU A 185 10.73 1.17 -8.29
N GLY A 186 12.05 1.37 -8.37
CA GLY A 186 13.05 0.31 -8.20
C GLY A 186 13.10 -0.71 -9.34
N PRO A 187 13.87 -1.78 -9.16
CA PRO A 187 14.10 -2.77 -10.21
C PRO A 187 12.87 -3.59 -10.60
N TYR A 188 11.88 -3.73 -9.72
CA TYR A 188 10.72 -4.61 -9.94
C TYR A 188 9.47 -3.89 -10.45
N HIS A 189 9.42 -2.55 -10.39
CA HIS A 189 8.31 -1.75 -10.91
C HIS A 189 8.88 -0.67 -11.83
N ARG A 190 9.04 -1.01 -13.12
CA ARG A 190 9.64 -0.09 -14.08
C ARG A 190 9.05 -0.22 -15.47
N GLY A 191 8.45 0.87 -15.95
CA GLY A 191 7.91 0.97 -17.30
C GLY A 191 6.46 1.41 -17.34
N ARG A 192 5.87 1.37 -18.54
CA ARG A 192 4.46 1.68 -18.75
C ARG A 192 3.58 0.63 -18.06
N SER A 193 2.70 1.06 -17.22
CA SER A 193 1.92 0.18 -16.34
C SER A 193 0.44 0.56 -16.34
N ALA A 194 -0.42 -0.43 -16.18
CA ALA A 194 -1.88 -0.28 -16.07
C ALA A 194 -2.28 -0.41 -14.60
N VAL A 195 -2.84 0.66 -14.05
CA VAL A 195 -3.15 0.77 -12.62
C VAL A 195 -4.56 1.29 -12.41
N VAL A 196 -5.15 0.91 -11.28
CA VAL A 196 -6.30 1.59 -10.70
C VAL A 196 -5.84 2.46 -9.54
N GLN A 197 -6.29 3.71 -9.52
CA GLN A 197 -6.08 4.66 -8.44
C GLN A 197 -7.42 4.97 -7.78
N ALA A 198 -7.45 4.95 -6.46
CA ALA A 198 -8.63 5.26 -5.68
C ALA A 198 -8.31 6.16 -4.49
N ILE A 199 -9.21 7.11 -4.24
CA ILE A 199 -9.28 7.90 -3.01
C ILE A 199 -10.69 7.75 -2.48
N GLY A 200 -10.81 7.12 -1.31
CA GLY A 200 -12.06 7.02 -0.56
C GLY A 200 -12.02 7.90 0.67
N ARG A 201 -13.15 8.48 1.05
CA ARG A 201 -13.31 9.21 2.30
C ARG A 201 -14.42 8.56 3.12
N LYS A 202 -14.14 8.26 4.39
CA LYS A 202 -15.18 7.78 5.30
C LYS A 202 -16.18 8.90 5.56
N PRO A 203 -17.49 8.69 5.35
CA PRO A 203 -18.51 9.69 5.68
C PRO A 203 -18.41 10.14 7.14
N SER A 204 -18.86 11.39 7.41
CA SER A 204 -18.88 11.99 8.75
C SER A 204 -20.01 11.43 9.60
#